data_d0ccabe61e37b987a4d31424dfee3fa2
#
_entry.id   d0ccabe61e37b987a4d31424dfee3fa2
#
_cell.length_a   1.000
_cell.length_b   1.000
_cell.length_c   1.000
_cell.angle_alpha   90.00
_cell.angle_beta   90.00
_cell.angle_gamma   90.00
#
_symmetry.space_group_name_H-M   'P 1'
#
loop_
_entity.id
_entity.type
_entity.pdbx_description
1 polymer ?
#
loop_
_entity_poly.entity_id
_entity_poly.type
_entity_poly.pdbx_seq_one_letter_code
_entity_poly.pdbx_strand_id
1 'polypeptide(L)'
;MNTKTEVLKILNNNDDFVSGEEMSRLIGVSRAAVNTAVKALRADGFDISSSTNRGYRLMAMSDRLTEEGIGAYMDRDRMENIVVLKSVDSTNMELLRRISRGALNGQVVISDAQTSGMGRKGRPFASPEGSGLYLSYLFKPSDKVKEEVRGSGGGLIWASITSWTAVAAADAIE
;
A
#
# COMPACT_ATOMS: atom_id res chain seq x y z
N MET A 1 6.14 -9.98 -6.53
CA MET A 1 6.18 -9.94 -5.05
C MET A 1 7.52 -10.45 -4.60
N ASN A 2 8.13 -9.86 -3.57
CA ASN A 2 9.43 -10.29 -3.07
C ASN A 2 9.27 -11.32 -1.94
N THR A 3 10.36 -12.02 -1.58
CA THR A 3 10.34 -13.05 -0.53
C THR A 3 9.86 -12.52 0.81
N LYS A 4 10.14 -11.26 1.16
CA LYS A 4 9.68 -10.63 2.41
C LYS A 4 8.15 -10.57 2.48
N THR A 5 7.50 -10.12 1.40
CA THR A 5 6.03 -10.03 1.32
C THR A 5 5.39 -11.41 1.44
N GLU A 6 5.93 -12.42 0.76
CA GLU A 6 5.39 -13.79 0.84
C GLU A 6 5.55 -14.39 2.25
N VAL A 7 6.71 -14.20 2.88
CA VAL A 7 6.93 -14.63 4.28
C VAL A 7 5.95 -13.93 5.21
N LEU A 8 5.77 -12.60 5.09
CA LEU A 8 4.85 -11.86 5.93
C LEU A 8 3.40 -12.30 5.71
N LYS A 9 2.99 -12.54 4.46
CA LYS A 9 1.64 -13.04 4.12
C LYS A 9 1.36 -14.41 4.75
N ILE A 10 2.32 -15.32 4.70
CA ILE A 10 2.18 -16.62 5.36
C ILE A 10 2.04 -16.45 6.87
N LEU A 11 2.89 -15.63 7.49
CA LEU A 11 2.83 -15.41 8.94
C LEU A 11 1.56 -14.68 9.38
N ASN A 12 1.04 -13.74 8.58
CA ASN A 12 -0.19 -13.01 8.86
C ASN A 12 -1.44 -13.89 8.77
N ASN A 13 -1.41 -14.92 7.92
CA ASN A 13 -2.53 -15.84 7.73
C ASN A 13 -2.49 -17.05 8.69
N ASN A 14 -1.54 -17.09 9.61
CA ASN A 14 -1.38 -18.19 10.59
C ASN A 14 -1.24 -17.64 12.01
N ASP A 15 -2.11 -18.09 12.89
CA ASP A 15 -2.11 -17.70 14.31
C ASP A 15 -1.04 -18.42 15.15
N ASP A 16 -0.39 -19.44 14.62
CA ASP A 16 0.65 -20.21 15.31
C ASP A 16 1.99 -20.13 14.55
N PHE A 17 3.01 -20.77 15.10
CA PHE A 17 4.34 -20.84 14.51
C PHE A 17 4.33 -21.59 13.18
N VAL A 18 4.96 -21.02 12.18
CA VAL A 18 5.21 -21.65 10.87
C VAL A 18 6.70 -21.92 10.74
N SER A 19 7.07 -23.17 10.39
CA SER A 19 8.47 -23.53 10.26
C SER A 19 9.13 -22.86 9.05
N GLY A 20 10.43 -22.55 9.20
CA GLY A 20 11.19 -21.98 8.07
C GLY A 20 11.31 -22.96 6.89
N GLU A 21 11.18 -24.25 7.12
CA GLU A 21 11.15 -25.28 6.08
C GLU A 21 9.82 -25.26 5.30
N GLU A 22 8.72 -25.16 6.00
CA GLU A 22 7.39 -25.05 5.40
C GLU A 22 7.27 -23.79 4.55
N MET A 23 7.67 -22.62 5.08
CA MET A 23 7.70 -21.38 4.31
C MET A 23 8.60 -21.48 3.07
N SER A 24 9.79 -22.07 3.21
CA SER A 24 10.73 -22.28 2.11
C SER A 24 10.10 -23.12 0.99
N ARG A 25 9.35 -24.18 1.35
CA ARG A 25 8.64 -25.04 0.40
C ARG A 25 7.47 -24.31 -0.29
N LEU A 26 6.67 -23.55 0.48
CA LEU A 26 5.50 -22.82 -0.05
C LEU A 26 5.91 -21.72 -1.02
N ILE A 27 7.00 -21.00 -0.71
CA ILE A 27 7.47 -19.86 -1.51
C ILE A 27 8.38 -20.30 -2.66
N GLY A 28 8.99 -21.50 -2.55
CA GLY A 28 9.98 -22.00 -3.52
C GLY A 28 11.37 -21.36 -3.36
N VAL A 29 11.77 -21.02 -2.13
CA VAL A 29 13.08 -20.39 -1.82
C VAL A 29 13.84 -21.23 -0.79
N SER A 30 15.11 -20.92 -0.53
CA SER A 30 15.89 -21.60 0.52
C SER A 30 15.47 -21.16 1.93
N ARG A 31 15.68 -22.02 2.94
CA ARG A 31 15.50 -21.66 4.37
C ARG A 31 16.36 -20.46 4.77
N ALA A 32 17.55 -20.31 4.19
CA ALA A 32 18.39 -19.15 4.42
C ALA A 32 17.75 -17.87 3.91
N ALA A 33 17.07 -17.90 2.75
CA ALA A 33 16.31 -16.76 2.21
C ALA A 33 15.13 -16.39 3.10
N VAL A 34 14.41 -17.38 3.66
CA VAL A 34 13.34 -17.15 4.65
C VAL A 34 13.89 -16.45 5.90
N ASN A 35 15.01 -16.94 6.44
CA ASN A 35 15.65 -16.33 7.62
C ASN A 35 16.08 -14.87 7.35
N THR A 36 16.66 -14.62 6.17
CA THR A 36 17.02 -13.26 5.74
C THR A 36 15.80 -12.35 5.63
N ALA A 37 14.70 -12.84 5.05
CA ALA A 37 13.45 -12.10 4.97
C ALA A 37 12.87 -11.76 6.35
N VAL A 38 12.86 -12.72 7.29
CA VAL A 38 12.42 -12.49 8.68
C VAL A 38 13.27 -11.44 9.38
N LYS A 39 14.61 -11.49 9.21
CA LYS A 39 15.50 -10.46 9.78
C LYS A 39 15.19 -9.07 9.21
N ALA A 40 14.96 -8.97 7.91
CA ALA A 40 14.63 -7.71 7.26
C ALA A 40 13.26 -7.17 7.73
N LEU A 41 12.24 -8.05 7.84
CA LEU A 41 10.92 -7.66 8.37
C LEU A 41 11.02 -7.14 9.82
N ARG A 42 11.82 -7.77 10.67
CA ARG A 42 12.08 -7.25 12.03
C ARG A 42 12.73 -5.87 12.02
N ALA A 43 13.67 -5.63 11.09
CA ALA A 43 14.29 -4.31 10.91
C ALA A 43 13.29 -3.25 10.43
N ASP A 44 12.27 -3.66 9.68
CA ASP A 44 11.15 -2.83 9.23
C ASP A 44 10.07 -2.63 10.33
N GLY A 45 10.27 -3.19 11.53
CA GLY A 45 9.41 -2.96 12.70
C GLY A 45 8.32 -4.01 12.92
N PHE A 46 8.29 -5.11 12.15
CA PHE A 46 7.36 -6.21 12.41
C PHE A 46 7.81 -7.01 13.64
N ASP A 47 6.90 -7.25 14.57
CA ASP A 47 7.20 -8.11 15.72
C ASP A 47 7.00 -9.58 15.34
N ILE A 48 8.11 -10.25 15.06
CA ILE A 48 8.13 -11.66 14.69
C ILE A 48 8.90 -12.43 15.75
N SER A 49 8.21 -13.28 16.50
CA SER A 49 8.81 -14.23 17.46
C SER A 49 9.44 -15.40 16.72
N SER A 50 10.45 -16.02 17.32
CA SER A 50 11.03 -17.29 16.87
C SER A 50 11.14 -18.27 18.01
N SER A 51 10.84 -19.54 17.74
CA SER A 51 10.96 -20.64 18.70
C SER A 51 11.75 -21.77 18.08
N THR A 52 12.66 -22.35 18.86
CA THR A 52 13.44 -23.53 18.45
C THR A 52 12.48 -24.65 18.08
N ASN A 53 12.69 -25.28 16.94
CA ASN A 53 11.89 -26.37 16.36
C ASN A 53 10.45 -26.07 15.97
N ARG A 54 9.92 -24.87 16.28
CA ARG A 54 8.57 -24.45 15.85
C ARG A 54 8.61 -23.48 14.66
N GLY A 55 9.63 -22.61 14.57
CA GLY A 55 9.78 -21.64 13.50
C GLY A 55 9.47 -20.20 13.93
N TYR A 56 8.65 -19.49 13.16
CA TYR A 56 8.37 -18.07 13.29
C TYR A 56 6.87 -17.82 13.45
N ARG A 57 6.51 -16.79 14.22
CA ARG A 57 5.13 -16.33 14.41
C ARG A 57 5.10 -14.82 14.42
N LEU A 58 4.17 -14.22 13.69
CA LEU A 58 3.89 -12.80 13.74
C LEU A 58 3.13 -12.47 15.04
N MET A 59 3.65 -11.56 15.84
CA MET A 59 3.05 -11.10 17.09
C MET A 59 2.32 -9.78 16.89
N ALA A 60 2.90 -8.87 16.08
CA ALA A 60 2.28 -7.60 15.71
C ALA A 60 2.77 -7.12 14.33
N MET A 61 1.90 -6.45 13.61
CA MET A 61 2.25 -5.72 12.39
C MET A 61 3.10 -4.51 12.74
N SER A 62 3.85 -4.02 11.75
CA SER A 62 4.60 -2.77 11.89
C SER A 62 3.66 -1.57 11.78
N ASP A 63 3.88 -0.55 12.61
CA ASP A 63 3.23 0.76 12.46
C ASP A 63 3.78 1.57 11.27
N ARG A 64 4.87 1.09 10.67
CA ARG A 64 5.46 1.73 9.49
C ARG A 64 4.73 1.32 8.24
N LEU A 65 4.48 2.30 7.38
CA LEU A 65 3.91 2.06 6.07
C LEU A 65 4.97 1.44 5.15
N THR A 66 4.82 0.16 4.85
CA THR A 66 5.75 -0.60 4.00
C THR A 66 5.01 -1.33 2.88
N GLU A 67 5.71 -1.56 1.76
CA GLU A 67 5.17 -2.37 0.66
C GLU A 67 4.80 -3.78 1.13
N GLU A 68 5.59 -4.36 2.02
CA GLU A 68 5.33 -5.68 2.59
C GLU A 68 4.09 -5.69 3.47
N GLY A 69 3.92 -4.68 4.33
CA GLY A 69 2.74 -4.55 5.19
C GLY A 69 1.45 -4.45 4.39
N ILE A 70 1.41 -3.61 3.36
CA ILE A 70 0.26 -3.49 2.46
C ILE A 70 0.07 -4.80 1.68
N GLY A 71 1.16 -5.38 1.16
CA GLY A 71 1.14 -6.60 0.37
C GLY A 71 0.67 -7.83 1.14
N ALA A 72 0.75 -7.83 2.47
CA ALA A 72 0.23 -8.92 3.30
C ALA A 72 -1.30 -9.05 3.21
N TYR A 73 -2.00 -7.96 2.91
CA TYR A 73 -3.47 -7.91 2.83
C TYR A 73 -4.01 -7.85 1.41
N MET A 74 -3.14 -7.78 0.40
CA MET A 74 -3.55 -7.56 -0.99
C MET A 74 -3.12 -8.69 -1.92
N ASP A 75 -3.89 -8.89 -2.97
CA ASP A 75 -3.53 -9.75 -4.08
C ASP A 75 -2.42 -9.11 -4.92
N ARG A 76 -1.64 -9.97 -5.58
CA ARG A 76 -0.49 -9.56 -6.40
C ARG A 76 -0.86 -8.54 -7.47
N ASP A 77 -1.94 -8.77 -8.18
CA ASP A 77 -2.40 -7.92 -9.29
C ASP A 77 -2.75 -6.50 -8.81
N ARG A 78 -3.27 -6.37 -7.59
CA ARG A 78 -3.57 -5.07 -6.98
C ARG A 78 -2.29 -4.36 -6.54
N MET A 79 -1.32 -5.10 -6.00
CA MET A 79 -0.04 -4.53 -5.57
C MET A 79 0.78 -3.93 -6.71
N GLU A 80 0.64 -4.42 -7.95
CA GLU A 80 1.33 -3.86 -9.12
C GLU A 80 0.94 -2.41 -9.40
N ASN A 81 -0.24 -1.98 -8.94
CA ASN A 81 -0.73 -0.61 -9.07
C ASN A 81 -0.39 0.28 -7.87
N ILE A 82 0.26 -0.25 -6.83
CA ILE A 82 0.57 0.49 -5.60
C ILE A 82 2.06 0.80 -5.54
N VAL A 83 2.36 2.05 -5.25
CA VAL A 83 3.73 2.53 -5.04
C VAL A 83 3.83 3.09 -3.64
N VAL A 84 4.69 2.49 -2.84
CA VAL A 84 4.96 2.92 -1.47
C VAL A 84 6.30 3.63 -1.42
N LEU A 85 6.32 4.84 -0.89
CA LEU A 85 7.50 5.68 -0.78
C LEU A 85 7.70 6.07 0.68
N LYS A 86 8.94 6.03 1.15
CA LYS A 86 9.25 6.52 2.49
C LYS A 86 9.06 8.03 2.59
N SER A 87 9.46 8.77 1.56
CA SER A 87 9.28 10.22 1.45
C SER A 87 9.20 10.63 0.00
N VAL A 88 8.43 11.67 -0.29
CA VAL A 88 8.27 12.26 -1.62
C VAL A 88 8.03 13.76 -1.48
N ASP A 89 8.22 14.52 -2.54
CA ASP A 89 7.81 15.92 -2.55
C ASP A 89 6.30 16.08 -2.34
N SER A 90 5.50 15.39 -3.17
CA SER A 90 4.05 15.29 -3.06
C SER A 90 3.57 14.02 -3.74
N THR A 91 2.67 13.26 -3.12
CA THR A 91 2.04 12.08 -3.72
C THR A 91 1.27 12.44 -4.99
N ASN A 92 0.65 13.61 -5.04
CA ASN A 92 -0.03 14.13 -6.24
C ASN A 92 0.96 14.41 -7.38
N MET A 93 2.08 15.07 -7.08
CA MET A 93 3.10 15.37 -8.09
C MET A 93 3.76 14.10 -8.61
N GLU A 94 4.02 13.13 -7.73
CA GLU A 94 4.54 11.82 -8.15
C GLU A 94 3.54 11.08 -9.04
N LEU A 95 2.26 11.11 -8.71
CA LEU A 95 1.23 10.52 -9.54
C LEU A 95 1.13 11.20 -10.91
N LEU A 96 1.26 12.53 -10.99
CA LEU A 96 1.31 13.26 -12.25
C LEU A 96 2.54 12.86 -13.09
N ARG A 97 3.72 12.70 -12.47
CA ARG A 97 4.92 12.19 -13.17
C ARG A 97 4.70 10.77 -13.72
N ARG A 98 3.96 9.94 -13.00
CA ARG A 98 3.59 8.59 -13.47
C ARG A 98 2.58 8.61 -14.60
N ILE A 99 1.62 9.51 -14.57
CA ILE A 99 0.65 9.71 -15.67
C ILE A 99 1.39 10.04 -16.98
N SER A 100 2.38 10.92 -16.92
CA SER A 100 3.19 11.26 -18.12
C SER A 100 4.02 10.08 -18.66
N ARG A 101 4.23 9.04 -17.84
CA ARG A 101 4.91 7.78 -18.22
C ARG A 101 3.94 6.65 -18.54
N GLY A 102 2.65 6.93 -18.66
CA GLY A 102 1.63 5.95 -19.05
C GLY A 102 0.93 5.23 -17.91
N ALA A 103 0.92 5.79 -16.69
CA ALA A 103 0.19 5.19 -15.57
C ALA A 103 -1.25 4.82 -15.92
N LEU A 104 -1.67 3.65 -15.48
CA LEU A 104 -3.01 3.12 -15.73
C LEU A 104 -4.01 3.60 -14.67
N ASN A 105 -5.30 3.45 -14.99
CA ASN A 105 -6.38 3.67 -14.02
C ASN A 105 -6.20 2.75 -12.80
N GLY A 106 -6.47 3.26 -11.61
CA GLY A 106 -6.30 2.50 -10.37
C GLY A 106 -4.91 2.60 -9.74
N GLN A 107 -3.96 3.34 -10.35
CA GLN A 107 -2.65 3.51 -9.73
C GLN A 107 -2.73 4.35 -8.45
N VAL A 108 -2.05 3.89 -7.41
CA VAL A 108 -1.97 4.53 -6.10
C VAL A 108 -0.52 4.87 -5.79
N VAL A 109 -0.28 6.07 -5.30
CA VAL A 109 0.99 6.48 -4.69
C VAL A 109 0.75 6.77 -3.22
N ILE A 110 1.48 6.09 -2.36
CA ILE A 110 1.41 6.22 -0.91
C ILE A 110 2.78 6.69 -0.39
N SER A 111 2.79 7.57 0.60
CA SER A 111 4.03 7.99 1.25
C SER A 111 3.83 8.18 2.75
N ASP A 112 4.88 7.88 3.51
CA ASP A 112 4.94 8.11 4.95
C ASP A 112 5.23 9.59 5.29
N ALA A 113 5.85 10.34 4.36
CA ALA A 113 6.10 11.77 4.51
C ALA A 113 6.04 12.51 3.18
N GLN A 114 5.69 13.81 3.21
CA GLN A 114 5.82 14.71 2.06
C GLN A 114 6.65 15.95 2.43
N THR A 115 7.64 16.27 1.61
CA THR A 115 8.50 17.45 1.81
C THR A 115 7.90 18.75 1.26
N SER A 116 6.93 18.62 0.36
CA SER A 116 6.23 19.75 -0.29
C SER A 116 4.75 19.42 -0.48
N GLY A 117 4.11 18.91 0.59
CA GLY A 117 2.68 18.63 0.61
C GLY A 117 1.88 19.85 0.23
N MET A 118 0.87 19.69 -0.63
CA MET A 118 0.08 20.78 -1.16
C MET A 118 -1.41 20.58 -0.89
N GLY A 119 -2.00 21.51 -0.18
CA GLY A 119 -3.44 21.60 0.07
C GLY A 119 -4.18 22.36 -1.03
N ARG A 120 -5.46 22.60 -0.81
CA ARG A 120 -6.31 23.35 -1.76
C ARG A 120 -5.77 24.78 -1.95
N LYS A 121 -5.89 25.31 -3.17
CA LYS A 121 -5.43 26.65 -3.57
C LYS A 121 -3.92 26.87 -3.37
N GLY A 122 -3.11 25.79 -3.47
CA GLY A 122 -1.66 25.86 -3.35
C GLY A 122 -1.14 26.14 -1.94
N ARG A 123 -1.95 25.99 -0.88
CA ARG A 123 -1.49 26.18 0.49
C ARG A 123 -0.54 25.06 0.90
N PRO A 124 0.54 25.34 1.62
CA PRO A 124 1.39 24.29 2.18
C PRO A 124 0.58 23.36 3.08
N PHE A 125 0.85 22.07 2.98
CA PHE A 125 0.27 21.05 3.85
C PHE A 125 1.39 20.27 4.53
N ALA A 126 1.51 20.44 5.85
CA ALA A 126 2.51 19.73 6.65
C ALA A 126 2.21 18.22 6.63
N SER A 127 3.20 17.43 6.27
CA SER A 127 3.07 15.98 6.10
C SER A 127 4.27 15.25 6.70
N PRO A 128 4.51 15.36 8.04
CA PRO A 128 5.63 14.70 8.68
C PRO A 128 5.43 13.18 8.76
N GLU A 129 6.55 12.44 8.82
CA GLU A 129 6.59 10.98 8.99
C GLU A 129 5.80 10.54 10.23
N GLY A 130 5.03 9.46 10.11
CA GLY A 130 4.29 8.84 11.21
C GLY A 130 3.08 9.63 11.72
N SER A 131 2.67 10.71 11.05
CA SER A 131 1.56 11.57 11.50
C SER A 131 0.28 11.39 10.72
N GLY A 132 0.29 10.60 9.66
CA GLY A 132 -0.87 10.38 8.82
C GLY A 132 -0.59 9.53 7.60
N LEU A 133 -1.63 9.21 6.87
CA LEU A 133 -1.56 8.51 5.60
C LEU A 133 -1.67 9.53 4.45
N TYR A 134 -0.62 9.62 3.65
CA TYR A 134 -0.58 10.48 2.46
C TYR A 134 -0.68 9.62 1.22
N LEU A 135 -1.80 9.68 0.53
CA LEU A 135 -2.02 8.89 -0.68
C LEU A 135 -2.66 9.70 -1.80
N SER A 136 -2.36 9.32 -3.03
CA SER A 136 -3.02 9.80 -4.23
C SER A 136 -3.44 8.62 -5.09
N TYR A 137 -4.65 8.67 -5.60
CA TYR A 137 -5.26 7.65 -6.43
C TYR A 137 -5.57 8.19 -7.82
N LEU A 138 -5.20 7.45 -8.86
CA LEU A 138 -5.51 7.80 -10.24
C LEU A 138 -6.84 7.21 -10.67
N PHE A 139 -7.83 8.05 -10.81
CA PHE A 139 -9.11 7.69 -11.40
C PHE A 139 -9.20 8.18 -12.85
N LYS A 140 -9.32 7.25 -13.80
CA LYS A 140 -9.59 7.54 -15.21
C LYS A 140 -10.98 6.98 -15.55
N PRO A 141 -12.01 7.81 -15.64
CA PRO A 141 -13.35 7.35 -15.98
C PRO A 141 -13.38 6.78 -17.40
N SER A 142 -14.18 5.74 -17.61
CA SER A 142 -14.41 5.18 -18.93
C SER A 142 -15.09 6.20 -19.86
N ASP A 143 -15.01 5.99 -21.17
CA ASP A 143 -15.61 6.91 -22.13
C ASP A 143 -17.13 6.94 -21.99
N LYS A 144 -17.75 5.82 -21.66
CA LYS A 144 -19.19 5.75 -21.34
C LYS A 144 -19.55 6.69 -20.17
N VAL A 145 -18.79 6.67 -19.08
CA VAL A 145 -19.01 7.59 -17.93
C VAL A 145 -18.80 9.04 -18.35
N LYS A 146 -17.80 9.34 -19.19
CA LYS A 146 -17.57 10.70 -19.71
C LYS A 146 -18.74 11.19 -20.55
N GLU A 147 -19.33 10.34 -21.38
CA GLU A 147 -20.50 10.69 -22.23
C GLU A 147 -21.74 10.93 -21.38
N GLU A 148 -22.04 10.05 -20.41
CA GLU A 148 -23.13 10.23 -19.47
C GLU A 148 -23.00 11.55 -18.68
N VAL A 149 -21.78 11.85 -18.23
CA VAL A 149 -21.48 13.10 -17.52
C VAL A 149 -21.69 14.33 -18.41
N ARG A 150 -21.28 14.28 -19.68
CA ARG A 150 -21.51 15.39 -20.64
C ARG A 150 -22.99 15.60 -20.92
N GLY A 151 -23.77 14.51 -21.03
CA GLY A 151 -25.21 14.57 -21.30
C GLY A 151 -26.06 15.09 -20.14
N SER A 152 -25.61 14.91 -18.90
CA SER A 152 -26.35 15.28 -17.66
C SER A 152 -25.94 16.62 -17.04
N GLY A 153 -25.27 17.52 -17.78
CA GLY A 153 -24.80 18.80 -17.24
C GLY A 153 -23.53 18.73 -16.37
N GLY A 154 -22.83 17.62 -16.42
CA GLY A 154 -21.44 17.32 -16.04
C GLY A 154 -20.89 17.78 -14.69
N GLY A 155 -21.25 18.92 -14.20
CA GLY A 155 -20.63 19.52 -13.02
C GLY A 155 -20.95 18.80 -11.70
N LEU A 156 -22.16 18.31 -11.55
CA LEU A 156 -22.62 17.65 -10.31
C LEU A 156 -21.92 16.29 -10.07
N ILE A 157 -21.70 15.51 -11.12
CA ILE A 157 -21.07 14.17 -10.99
C ILE A 157 -19.60 14.31 -10.58
N TRP A 158 -18.87 15.26 -11.16
CA TRP A 158 -17.48 15.53 -10.77
C TRP A 158 -17.37 16.05 -9.34
N ALA A 159 -18.31 16.87 -8.89
CA ALA A 159 -18.38 17.34 -7.51
C ALA A 159 -18.66 16.20 -6.51
N SER A 160 -19.45 15.21 -6.92
CA SER A 160 -19.81 14.06 -6.07
C SER A 160 -18.67 13.05 -5.87
N ILE A 161 -17.66 13.00 -6.75
CA ILE A 161 -16.52 12.08 -6.62
C ILE A 161 -15.81 12.25 -5.26
N THR A 162 -15.61 13.49 -4.82
CA THR A 162 -14.99 13.76 -3.52
C THR A 162 -15.81 13.18 -2.37
N SER A 163 -17.13 13.33 -2.41
CA SER A 163 -18.04 12.80 -1.39
C SER A 163 -18.06 11.28 -1.40
N TRP A 164 -18.12 10.65 -2.57
CA TRP A 164 -18.07 9.18 -2.69
C TRP A 164 -16.73 8.60 -2.21
N THR A 165 -15.62 9.27 -2.53
CA THR A 165 -14.31 8.88 -2.03
C THR A 165 -14.23 8.98 -0.51
N ALA A 166 -14.81 10.02 0.08
CA ALA A 166 -14.85 10.19 1.53
C ALA A 166 -15.69 9.08 2.21
N VAL A 167 -16.86 8.72 1.65
CA VAL A 167 -17.68 7.62 2.16
C VAL A 167 -16.93 6.30 2.05
N ALA A 168 -16.34 5.98 0.88
CA ALA A 168 -15.59 4.74 0.69
C ALA A 168 -14.37 4.65 1.63
N ALA A 169 -13.72 5.77 1.95
CA ALA A 169 -12.63 5.79 2.92
C ALA A 169 -13.12 5.58 4.35
N ALA A 170 -14.28 6.14 4.72
CA ALA A 170 -14.90 5.91 6.02
C ALA A 170 -15.31 4.45 6.22
N ASP A 171 -16.00 3.87 5.22
CA ASP A 171 -16.40 2.45 5.23
C ASP A 171 -15.19 1.47 5.32
N ALA A 172 -14.01 1.89 4.83
CA ALA A 172 -12.80 1.06 4.89
C ALA A 172 -12.08 1.13 6.25
N ILE A 173 -12.43 2.08 7.12
CA ILE A 173 -11.80 2.29 8.44
C ILE A 173 -12.65 1.64 9.56
N GLU A 174 -13.93 1.42 9.34
CA GLU A 174 -14.82 0.68 10.27
C GLU A 174 -14.55 -0.83 10.25
#